data_1110b2564e3354986bf513919649ec24
#
_entry.id   1110b2564e3354986bf513919649ec24
#
_cell.length_a   1.000
_cell.length_b   1.000
_cell.length_c   1.000
_cell.angle_alpha   90.00
_cell.angle_beta   90.00
_cell.angle_gamma   90.00
#
_symmetry.space_group_name_H-M   'P 1'
#
loop_
_entity.id
_entity.type
_entity.pdbx_description
1 polymer ?
#
loop_
_entity_poly.entity_id
_entity_poly.type
_entity_poly.pdbx_seq_one_letter_code
_entity_poly.pdbx_strand_id
1 'polypeptide(L)'
;MALAQWPPTLPKWPIVQPEKTMPGLLPHVDPNGLLEFSVVYTDRALNHMSQSFQGVMRDISGILKEVYHARSAVLVPGSGTFGMEAVARQFANDKKVLVIRNGWFSYRWTQIFDMGRIPAESIVLKARRTGEGHHAPFAPAPIEEVVAAIHTHKPDVVFAPHVETSCGMILPDAYMRAVADAVHAVGGMFVLDCIASGAMWVDMVECGVDVLVSAPQKGWSGSPCCAMVMLSELARTRIDSTTSSSFACDLRKWMQIMEAYEAGGHAYHATMPTDALTRLREVMQETRRYGFAKVRAEQQLLGDKVRALFQARGIPSVAAPGFQAPGVVVSYTEDPDIQSSKKFLGQGLQTAAGVPLQCDEGPDFKTFRVGLFGLEKLHNIDRTVGHLQAALDRIMPAQAAPSAVQPAAQPA
;
A
#
# COMPACT_ATOMS: atom_id res chain seq x y z
N MET A 1 30.72 -12.67 -25.03
CA MET A 1 30.17 -11.48 -24.37
C MET A 1 30.83 -10.26 -25.00
N ALA A 2 30.14 -9.57 -25.91
CA ALA A 2 30.65 -8.38 -26.55
C ALA A 2 30.27 -7.17 -25.70
N LEU A 3 31.26 -6.45 -25.21
CA LEU A 3 31.09 -5.20 -24.51
C LEU A 3 30.55 -4.16 -25.51
N ALA A 4 29.36 -3.61 -25.21
CA ALA A 4 28.80 -2.52 -25.99
C ALA A 4 29.75 -1.31 -25.91
N GLN A 5 30.31 -0.91 -27.04
CA GLN A 5 31.12 0.32 -27.15
C GLN A 5 30.19 1.53 -27.10
N TRP A 6 30.41 2.41 -26.14
CA TRP A 6 29.77 3.72 -26.05
C TRP A 6 30.18 4.59 -27.25
N PRO A 7 29.27 5.41 -27.79
CA PRO A 7 29.62 6.32 -28.88
C PRO A 7 30.68 7.32 -28.43
N PRO A 8 31.68 7.65 -29.27
CA PRO A 8 32.88 8.40 -28.88
C PRO A 8 32.70 9.90 -28.69
N THR A 9 31.49 10.45 -28.81
CA THR A 9 31.25 11.89 -28.55
C THR A 9 29.89 12.10 -27.93
N LEU A 10 29.86 12.58 -26.68
CA LEU A 10 28.68 13.18 -26.07
C LEU A 10 28.29 14.44 -26.86
N PRO A 11 26.97 14.70 -27.04
CA PRO A 11 26.55 15.95 -27.65
C PRO A 11 27.09 17.13 -26.84
N LYS A 12 27.76 18.08 -27.49
CA LYS A 12 28.18 19.34 -26.86
C LYS A 12 26.90 20.14 -26.60
N TRP A 13 26.43 20.12 -25.36
CA TRP A 13 25.42 21.05 -24.90
C TRP A 13 25.96 22.47 -25.04
N PRO A 14 25.18 23.43 -25.54
CA PRO A 14 25.61 24.82 -25.53
C PRO A 14 25.88 25.20 -24.07
N ILE A 15 27.10 25.68 -23.82
CA ILE A 15 27.44 26.29 -22.54
C ILE A 15 26.62 27.58 -22.48
N VAL A 16 25.45 27.49 -21.88
CA VAL A 16 24.67 28.66 -21.47
C VAL A 16 25.57 29.33 -20.43
N GLN A 17 26.10 30.52 -20.76
CA GLN A 17 26.82 31.33 -19.78
C GLN A 17 25.85 31.52 -18.61
N PRO A 18 26.22 31.16 -17.37
CA PRO A 18 25.33 31.39 -16.25
C PRO A 18 25.09 32.88 -16.19
N GLU A 19 23.84 33.32 -16.39
CA GLU A 19 23.43 34.63 -15.91
C GLU A 19 23.93 34.72 -14.47
N LYS A 20 24.52 35.88 -14.10
CA LYS A 20 24.99 36.15 -12.74
C LYS A 20 23.79 36.21 -11.79
N THR A 21 23.07 35.14 -11.68
CA THR A 21 22.06 34.96 -10.63
C THR A 21 22.81 34.55 -9.37
N MET A 22 22.75 35.40 -8.39
CA MET A 22 23.26 35.09 -7.06
C MET A 22 22.70 33.70 -6.64
N PRO A 23 23.55 32.75 -6.21
CA PRO A 23 23.06 31.52 -5.63
C PRO A 23 22.28 31.86 -4.37
N GLY A 24 21.00 31.58 -4.38
CA GLY A 24 20.06 31.81 -3.27
C GLY A 24 19.01 30.72 -3.23
N LEU A 25 18.14 30.76 -2.24
CA LEU A 25 16.99 29.94 -2.20
C LEU A 25 16.18 30.05 -3.50
N LEU A 26 15.79 28.91 -4.06
CA LEU A 26 14.86 28.94 -5.18
C LEU A 26 13.56 29.62 -4.70
N PRO A 27 12.98 30.58 -5.44
CA PRO A 27 11.85 31.39 -4.95
C PRO A 27 10.63 30.60 -4.49
N HIS A 28 10.47 29.38 -4.98
CA HIS A 28 9.36 28.48 -4.64
C HIS A 28 9.66 27.51 -3.50
N VAL A 29 10.90 27.45 -2.98
CA VAL A 29 11.29 26.52 -1.90
C VAL A 29 10.78 27.04 -0.57
N ASP A 30 11.22 28.23 -0.16
CA ASP A 30 10.72 28.93 1.03
C ASP A 30 10.84 30.45 0.83
N PRO A 31 9.90 31.08 0.11
CA PRO A 31 10.02 32.49 -0.27
C PRO A 31 10.01 33.45 0.92
N ASN A 32 9.53 33.03 2.08
CA ASN A 32 9.52 33.81 3.31
C ASN A 32 10.49 33.26 4.36
N GLY A 33 11.36 32.31 3.95
CA GLY A 33 12.32 31.67 4.83
C GLY A 33 13.56 32.50 5.10
N LEU A 34 14.33 32.01 6.05
CA LEU A 34 15.67 32.55 6.35
C LEU A 34 16.66 32.07 5.30
N LEU A 35 17.77 32.83 5.11
CA LEU A 35 18.87 32.33 4.30
C LEU A 35 19.44 31.05 4.92
N GLU A 36 19.72 30.05 4.08
CA GLU A 36 20.14 28.72 4.51
C GLU A 36 21.63 28.68 4.86
N PHE A 37 21.92 28.61 6.14
CA PHE A 37 23.26 28.42 6.70
C PHE A 37 23.30 27.26 7.72
N SER A 38 22.30 26.38 7.69
CA SER A 38 22.33 25.20 8.56
C SER A 38 23.35 24.16 8.07
N VAL A 39 23.69 23.21 8.93
CA VAL A 39 24.59 22.10 8.61
C VAL A 39 23.83 20.86 8.07
N VAL A 40 22.51 20.95 7.94
CA VAL A 40 21.65 19.80 7.57
C VAL A 40 21.11 19.96 6.15
N TYR A 41 20.73 21.17 5.75
CA TYR A 41 20.14 21.48 4.46
C TYR A 41 20.94 22.51 3.68
N THR A 42 20.68 22.59 2.39
CA THR A 42 21.27 23.58 1.48
C THR A 42 20.18 24.54 0.99
N ASP A 43 20.59 25.57 0.25
CA ASP A 43 19.70 26.54 -0.40
C ASP A 43 18.78 25.95 -1.49
N ARG A 44 18.83 24.63 -1.71
CA ARG A 44 18.05 23.91 -2.73
C ARG A 44 16.90 23.08 -2.16
N ALA A 45 16.82 22.90 -0.85
CA ALA A 45 15.83 22.06 -0.20
C ALA A 45 15.17 22.82 0.96
N LEU A 46 13.88 22.56 1.17
CA LEU A 46 13.13 23.14 2.30
C LEU A 46 13.71 22.63 3.63
N ASN A 47 14.12 23.55 4.49
CA ASN A 47 14.67 23.19 5.79
C ASN A 47 13.58 22.64 6.72
N HIS A 48 13.87 21.53 7.42
CA HIS A 48 12.95 20.90 8.37
C HIS A 48 12.54 21.81 9.54
N MET A 49 13.35 22.84 9.86
CA MET A 49 13.08 23.82 10.90
C MET A 49 12.18 24.96 10.44
N SER A 50 12.00 25.15 9.12
CA SER A 50 11.23 26.27 8.59
C SER A 50 9.77 26.23 9.04
N GLN A 51 9.15 27.38 9.21
CA GLN A 51 7.73 27.49 9.53
C GLN A 51 6.85 26.86 8.42
N SER A 52 7.29 27.00 7.17
CA SER A 52 6.63 26.37 6.02
C SER A 52 6.59 24.85 6.18
N PHE A 53 7.71 24.21 6.49
CA PHE A 53 7.75 22.75 6.67
C PHE A 53 7.04 22.27 7.93
N GLN A 54 7.08 23.05 9.01
CA GLN A 54 6.27 22.77 10.20
C GLN A 54 4.77 22.71 9.82
N GLY A 55 4.31 23.63 8.95
CA GLY A 55 2.96 23.60 8.39
C GLY A 55 2.67 22.32 7.60
N VAL A 56 3.63 21.88 6.76
CA VAL A 56 3.54 20.63 6.01
C VAL A 56 3.30 19.42 6.92
N MET A 57 4.09 19.30 7.99
CA MET A 57 4.01 18.17 8.90
C MET A 57 2.70 18.16 9.71
N ARG A 58 2.24 19.33 10.17
CA ARG A 58 0.93 19.46 10.84
C ARG A 58 -0.23 19.10 9.92
N ASP A 59 -0.21 19.55 8.66
CA ASP A 59 -1.25 19.25 7.69
C ASP A 59 -1.32 17.74 7.41
N ILE A 60 -0.18 17.09 7.17
CA ILE A 60 -0.12 15.64 6.94
C ILE A 60 -0.67 14.89 8.16
N SER A 61 -0.19 15.23 9.36
CA SER A 61 -0.68 14.61 10.59
C SER A 61 -2.19 14.77 10.75
N GLY A 62 -2.71 15.99 10.58
CA GLY A 62 -4.13 16.29 10.71
C GLY A 62 -4.98 15.49 9.73
N ILE A 63 -4.57 15.40 8.46
CA ILE A 63 -5.29 14.64 7.42
C ILE A 63 -5.28 13.14 7.73
N LEU A 64 -4.15 12.58 8.17
CA LEU A 64 -4.05 11.17 8.54
C LEU A 64 -4.92 10.83 9.74
N LYS A 65 -4.90 11.67 10.78
CA LYS A 65 -5.76 11.49 11.95
C LYS A 65 -7.25 11.59 11.60
N GLU A 66 -7.62 12.50 10.70
CA GLU A 66 -9.00 12.67 10.23
C GLU A 66 -9.49 11.44 9.48
N VAL A 67 -8.74 10.96 8.48
CA VAL A 67 -9.22 9.90 7.58
C VAL A 67 -9.22 8.51 8.19
N TYR A 68 -8.31 8.24 9.14
CA TYR A 68 -8.19 6.95 9.80
C TYR A 68 -8.74 6.92 11.23
N HIS A 69 -9.22 8.05 11.75
CA HIS A 69 -9.62 8.24 13.14
C HIS A 69 -8.52 7.83 14.13
N ALA A 70 -7.27 8.17 13.79
CA ALA A 70 -6.10 7.82 14.57
C ALA A 70 -5.83 8.80 15.72
N ARG A 71 -5.27 8.30 16.82
CA ARG A 71 -4.78 9.13 17.94
C ARG A 71 -3.50 9.86 17.58
N SER A 72 -2.58 9.17 16.93
CA SER A 72 -1.29 9.72 16.49
C SER A 72 -0.96 9.30 15.06
N ALA A 73 -0.23 10.15 14.35
CA ALA A 73 0.31 9.87 13.03
C ALA A 73 1.82 10.04 13.04
N VAL A 74 2.55 9.05 12.53
CA VAL A 74 4.01 9.01 12.53
C VAL A 74 4.50 8.82 11.10
N LEU A 75 5.44 9.66 10.67
CA LEU A 75 6.12 9.52 9.38
C LEU A 75 7.50 8.91 9.59
N VAL A 76 7.76 7.77 8.94
CA VAL A 76 9.06 7.10 8.92
C VAL A 76 9.66 7.29 7.52
N PRO A 77 10.79 7.99 7.35
CA PRO A 77 11.43 8.18 6.05
C PRO A 77 11.76 6.86 5.36
N GLY A 78 11.56 6.79 4.04
CA GLY A 78 11.80 5.60 3.23
C GLY A 78 10.56 5.15 2.47
N SER A 79 9.98 4.00 2.83
CA SER A 79 8.81 3.44 2.15
C SER A 79 7.88 2.72 3.14
N GLY A 80 6.72 2.23 2.69
CA GLY A 80 5.83 1.42 3.51
C GLY A 80 6.55 0.22 4.16
N THR A 81 7.53 -0.39 3.49
CA THR A 81 8.34 -1.49 4.04
C THR A 81 9.16 -1.04 5.27
N PHE A 82 9.68 0.20 5.26
CA PHE A 82 10.37 0.77 6.44
C PHE A 82 9.40 0.94 7.61
N GLY A 83 8.14 1.30 7.33
CA GLY A 83 7.09 1.35 8.35
C GLY A 83 6.75 -0.01 8.92
N MET A 84 6.63 -1.04 8.07
CA MET A 84 6.45 -2.43 8.54
C MET A 84 7.59 -2.83 9.48
N GLU A 85 8.84 -2.59 9.09
CA GLU A 85 10.01 -2.91 9.91
C GLU A 85 10.05 -2.07 11.20
N ALA A 86 9.71 -0.77 11.13
CA ALA A 86 9.63 0.10 12.31
C ALA A 86 8.61 -0.42 13.34
N VAL A 87 7.42 -0.82 12.88
CA VAL A 87 6.36 -1.39 13.73
C VAL A 87 6.78 -2.72 14.33
N ALA A 88 7.37 -3.61 13.51
CA ALA A 88 7.87 -4.91 13.98
C ALA A 88 8.94 -4.73 15.08
N ARG A 89 9.95 -3.89 14.84
CA ARG A 89 11.03 -3.61 15.77
C ARG A 89 10.61 -2.84 17.03
N GLN A 90 9.48 -2.16 16.99
CA GLN A 90 8.94 -1.44 18.13
C GLN A 90 8.11 -2.35 19.03
N PHE A 91 7.21 -3.16 18.44
CA PHE A 91 6.18 -3.86 19.19
C PHE A 91 6.33 -5.37 19.26
N ALA A 92 7.18 -5.98 18.43
CA ALA A 92 7.28 -7.43 18.32
C ALA A 92 8.60 -8.01 18.86
N ASN A 93 9.56 -7.20 19.35
CA ASN A 93 10.81 -7.70 19.91
C ASN A 93 10.56 -8.66 21.08
N ASP A 94 11.07 -9.89 20.98
CA ASP A 94 10.96 -10.96 21.98
C ASP A 94 9.49 -11.30 22.35
N LYS A 95 8.55 -11.02 21.44
CA LYS A 95 7.12 -11.26 21.62
C LYS A 95 6.66 -12.49 20.85
N LYS A 96 5.50 -13.03 21.24
CA LYS A 96 4.75 -13.98 20.45
C LYS A 96 3.85 -13.23 19.49
N VAL A 97 3.93 -13.57 18.20
CA VAL A 97 3.15 -12.89 17.17
C VAL A 97 2.34 -13.88 16.33
N LEU A 98 1.22 -13.41 15.77
CA LEU A 98 0.43 -14.15 14.80
C LEU A 98 0.34 -13.32 13.51
N VAL A 99 0.56 -13.96 12.36
CA VAL A 99 0.47 -13.34 11.04
C VAL A 99 -0.65 -13.98 10.23
N ILE A 100 -1.61 -13.19 9.80
CA ILE A 100 -2.58 -13.57 8.77
C ILE A 100 -1.89 -13.33 7.43
N ARG A 101 -1.54 -14.42 6.73
CA ARG A 101 -0.84 -14.39 5.45
C ARG A 101 -1.82 -14.65 4.32
N ASN A 102 -2.15 -13.59 3.58
CA ASN A 102 -3.01 -13.69 2.40
C ASN A 102 -2.23 -13.73 1.09
N GLY A 103 -0.90 -13.53 1.14
CA GLY A 103 -0.04 -13.59 -0.03
C GLY A 103 1.36 -13.02 0.21
N TRP A 104 2.04 -12.66 -0.89
CA TRP A 104 3.44 -12.26 -0.92
C TRP A 104 3.77 -11.03 -0.07
N PHE A 105 2.85 -10.06 0.03
CA PHE A 105 3.14 -8.82 0.75
C PHE A 105 2.89 -8.99 2.26
N SER A 106 1.96 -9.82 2.67
CA SER A 106 1.82 -10.23 4.07
C SER A 106 2.87 -11.26 4.51
N TYR A 107 3.44 -12.06 3.58
CA TYR A 107 4.63 -12.88 3.84
C TYR A 107 5.83 -12.02 4.26
N ARG A 108 5.91 -10.77 3.82
CA ARG A 108 6.99 -9.84 4.19
C ARG A 108 7.13 -9.65 5.70
N TRP A 109 6.06 -9.75 6.47
CA TRP A 109 6.16 -9.69 7.93
C TRP A 109 7.12 -10.76 8.46
N THR A 110 6.94 -12.01 8.05
CA THR A 110 7.83 -13.11 8.52
C THR A 110 9.26 -12.95 7.96
N GLN A 111 9.43 -12.42 6.75
CA GLN A 111 10.77 -12.12 6.23
C GLN A 111 11.49 -11.05 7.09
N ILE A 112 10.79 -10.00 7.49
CA ILE A 112 11.32 -8.97 8.41
C ILE A 112 11.66 -9.60 9.77
N PHE A 113 10.77 -10.44 10.28
CA PHE A 113 10.96 -11.11 11.56
C PHE A 113 12.18 -12.03 11.55
N ASP A 114 12.33 -12.86 10.53
CA ASP A 114 13.43 -13.80 10.40
C ASP A 114 14.78 -13.09 10.23
N MET A 115 14.84 -12.11 9.33
CA MET A 115 16.07 -11.33 9.10
C MET A 115 16.48 -10.51 10.30
N GLY A 116 15.52 -9.94 11.02
CA GLY A 116 15.74 -9.11 12.21
C GLY A 116 15.86 -9.91 13.51
N ARG A 117 15.50 -11.21 13.51
CA ARG A 117 15.33 -12.03 14.73
C ARG A 117 14.46 -11.33 15.76
N ILE A 118 13.31 -10.84 15.30
CA ILE A 118 12.49 -9.88 16.06
C ILE A 118 11.60 -10.60 17.08
N PRO A 119 10.61 -11.46 16.70
CA PRO A 119 9.77 -12.12 17.68
C PRO A 119 10.45 -13.38 18.24
N ALA A 120 10.04 -13.75 19.45
CA ALA A 120 10.42 -15.03 20.04
C ALA A 120 9.70 -16.22 19.38
N GLU A 121 8.45 -16.01 18.95
CA GLU A 121 7.62 -17.02 18.29
C GLU A 121 6.71 -16.35 17.24
N SER A 122 6.59 -16.97 16.07
CA SER A 122 5.74 -16.50 14.98
C SER A 122 4.79 -17.62 14.53
N ILE A 123 3.48 -17.37 14.61
CA ILE A 123 2.42 -18.26 14.15
C ILE A 123 1.87 -17.68 12.85
N VAL A 124 1.67 -18.52 11.83
CA VAL A 124 1.19 -18.07 10.52
C VAL A 124 -0.08 -18.80 10.13
N LEU A 125 -1.13 -18.05 9.86
CA LEU A 125 -2.37 -18.55 9.26
C LEU A 125 -2.44 -18.10 7.80
N LYS A 126 -2.44 -19.08 6.89
CA LYS A 126 -2.36 -18.84 5.44
C LYS A 126 -3.75 -18.80 4.80
N ALA A 127 -3.91 -17.94 3.80
CA ALA A 127 -5.01 -18.04 2.85
C ALA A 127 -4.96 -19.38 2.13
N ARG A 128 -6.12 -19.86 1.69
CA ARG A 128 -6.24 -21.14 1.00
C ARG A 128 -7.27 -21.09 -0.12
N ARG A 129 -7.19 -22.04 -1.03
CA ARG A 129 -8.19 -22.22 -2.09
C ARG A 129 -9.56 -22.55 -1.51
N THR A 130 -10.61 -22.02 -2.10
CA THR A 130 -11.99 -22.26 -1.69
C THR A 130 -12.65 -23.44 -2.43
N GLY A 131 -11.91 -24.10 -3.32
CA GLY A 131 -12.38 -25.24 -4.10
C GLY A 131 -11.22 -26.01 -4.71
N GLU A 132 -11.56 -27.05 -5.45
CA GLU A 132 -10.62 -27.87 -6.19
C GLU A 132 -10.24 -27.22 -7.52
N GLY A 133 -9.08 -27.61 -8.06
CA GLY A 133 -8.56 -27.08 -9.31
C GLY A 133 -7.61 -25.90 -9.18
N HIS A 134 -6.72 -25.77 -10.16
CA HIS A 134 -5.62 -24.80 -10.12
C HIS A 134 -6.05 -23.33 -10.26
N HIS A 135 -7.24 -23.07 -10.80
CA HIS A 135 -7.86 -21.73 -10.86
C HIS A 135 -8.88 -21.46 -9.77
N ALA A 136 -9.02 -22.36 -8.76
CA ALA A 136 -9.89 -22.08 -7.63
C ALA A 136 -9.41 -20.82 -6.89
N PRO A 137 -10.34 -19.89 -6.54
CA PRO A 137 -9.97 -18.66 -5.87
C PRO A 137 -9.49 -18.90 -4.44
N PHE A 138 -8.74 -17.96 -3.91
CA PHE A 138 -8.24 -17.95 -2.54
C PHE A 138 -9.11 -17.07 -1.64
N ALA A 139 -9.31 -17.52 -0.39
CA ALA A 139 -9.87 -16.74 0.70
C ALA A 139 -8.91 -16.70 1.88
N PRO A 140 -8.99 -15.70 2.78
CA PRO A 140 -8.25 -15.70 4.03
C PRO A 140 -8.55 -16.96 4.85
N ALA A 141 -7.74 -17.28 5.86
CA ALA A 141 -8.12 -18.27 6.86
C ALA A 141 -9.52 -17.94 7.43
N PRO A 142 -10.40 -18.92 7.65
CA PRO A 142 -11.72 -18.66 8.23
C PRO A 142 -11.61 -17.90 9.55
N ILE A 143 -12.50 -16.95 9.78
CA ILE A 143 -12.39 -16.06 10.95
C ILE A 143 -12.47 -16.83 12.27
N GLU A 144 -13.24 -17.89 12.31
CA GLU A 144 -13.39 -18.76 13.49
C GLU A 144 -12.07 -19.46 13.83
N GLU A 145 -11.30 -19.86 12.82
CA GLU A 145 -9.97 -20.45 12.99
C GLU A 145 -8.97 -19.42 13.50
N VAL A 146 -9.02 -18.19 12.98
CA VAL A 146 -8.17 -17.09 13.44
C VAL A 146 -8.46 -16.76 14.90
N VAL A 147 -9.71 -16.61 15.25
CA VAL A 147 -10.16 -16.34 16.64
C VAL A 147 -9.73 -17.47 17.58
N ALA A 148 -9.93 -18.74 17.19
CA ALA A 148 -9.49 -19.89 17.98
C ALA A 148 -7.98 -19.92 18.16
N ALA A 149 -7.20 -19.63 17.12
CA ALA A 149 -5.74 -19.54 17.19
C ALA A 149 -5.28 -18.42 18.13
N ILE A 150 -5.90 -17.24 18.07
CA ILE A 150 -5.61 -16.12 18.97
C ILE A 150 -5.86 -16.51 20.43
N HIS A 151 -6.99 -17.12 20.74
CA HIS A 151 -7.30 -17.56 22.11
C HIS A 151 -6.36 -18.66 22.61
N THR A 152 -5.97 -19.58 21.71
CA THR A 152 -5.05 -20.69 22.04
C THR A 152 -3.64 -20.21 22.30
N HIS A 153 -3.10 -19.40 21.40
CA HIS A 153 -1.70 -18.99 21.42
C HIS A 153 -1.44 -17.69 22.19
N LYS A 154 -2.47 -16.88 22.39
CA LYS A 154 -2.42 -15.58 23.09
C LYS A 154 -1.27 -14.69 22.59
N PRO A 155 -1.24 -14.33 21.30
CA PRO A 155 -0.17 -13.50 20.76
C PRO A 155 -0.21 -12.09 21.35
N ASP A 156 0.98 -11.51 21.58
CA ASP A 156 1.11 -10.09 21.97
C ASP A 156 0.71 -9.15 20.83
N VAL A 157 0.95 -9.59 19.57
CA VAL A 157 0.61 -8.79 18.37
C VAL A 157 0.11 -9.69 17.26
N VAL A 158 -1.00 -9.30 16.62
CA VAL A 158 -1.52 -9.89 15.39
C VAL A 158 -1.26 -8.97 14.24
N PHE A 159 -0.69 -9.47 13.14
CA PHE A 159 -0.41 -8.74 11.91
C PHE A 159 -1.28 -9.26 10.78
N ALA A 160 -1.92 -8.35 10.03
CA ALA A 160 -2.71 -8.70 8.86
C ALA A 160 -2.55 -7.68 7.73
N PRO A 161 -2.70 -8.07 6.45
CA PRO A 161 -2.89 -7.13 5.35
C PRO A 161 -4.36 -6.72 5.28
N HIS A 162 -4.68 -5.45 5.13
CA HIS A 162 -6.03 -5.06 4.71
C HIS A 162 -6.27 -5.45 3.26
N VAL A 163 -5.36 -5.05 2.38
CA VAL A 163 -5.36 -5.46 0.96
C VAL A 163 -4.07 -6.18 0.61
N GLU A 164 -4.20 -7.41 0.14
CA GLU A 164 -3.09 -8.21 -0.39
C GLU A 164 -3.03 -8.08 -1.91
N THR A 165 -2.00 -7.42 -2.42
CA THR A 165 -1.87 -7.15 -3.87
C THR A 165 -1.44 -8.34 -4.71
N SER A 166 -0.92 -9.41 -4.11
CA SER A 166 -0.51 -10.60 -4.85
C SER A 166 -1.68 -11.46 -5.31
N CYS A 167 -2.81 -11.40 -4.60
CA CYS A 167 -4.04 -12.11 -4.91
C CYS A 167 -5.26 -11.21 -5.14
N GLY A 168 -5.15 -9.89 -4.89
CA GLY A 168 -6.28 -8.96 -5.02
C GLY A 168 -7.35 -9.11 -3.94
N MET A 169 -6.94 -9.52 -2.74
CA MET A 169 -7.83 -9.77 -1.60
C MET A 169 -7.93 -8.54 -0.70
N ILE A 170 -9.12 -8.32 -0.13
CA ILE A 170 -9.36 -7.34 0.94
C ILE A 170 -10.01 -8.04 2.13
N LEU A 171 -9.61 -7.70 3.35
CA LEU A 171 -10.31 -8.14 4.55
C LEU A 171 -11.52 -7.23 4.81
N PRO A 172 -12.74 -7.78 4.95
CA PRO A 172 -13.92 -7.01 5.33
C PRO A 172 -13.82 -6.42 6.74
N ASP A 173 -14.48 -5.29 6.99
CA ASP A 173 -14.48 -4.62 8.29
C ASP A 173 -14.91 -5.56 9.44
N ALA A 174 -15.92 -6.41 9.22
CA ALA A 174 -16.37 -7.42 10.20
C ALA A 174 -15.28 -8.45 10.53
N TYR A 175 -14.47 -8.86 9.54
CA TYR A 175 -13.36 -9.77 9.77
C TYR A 175 -12.27 -9.09 10.62
N MET A 176 -11.90 -7.86 10.28
CA MET A 176 -10.93 -7.07 11.04
C MET A 176 -11.39 -6.84 12.48
N ARG A 177 -12.67 -6.50 12.66
CA ARG A 177 -13.25 -6.31 13.98
C ARG A 177 -13.17 -7.57 14.84
N ALA A 178 -13.51 -8.74 14.29
CA ALA A 178 -13.42 -10.01 15.01
C ALA A 178 -11.99 -10.37 15.42
N VAL A 179 -11.00 -10.08 14.56
CA VAL A 179 -9.57 -10.22 14.91
C VAL A 179 -9.19 -9.29 16.06
N ALA A 180 -9.60 -8.02 15.99
CA ALA A 180 -9.33 -7.03 17.03
C ALA A 180 -9.93 -7.45 18.37
N ASP A 181 -11.20 -7.81 18.40
CA ASP A 181 -11.89 -8.25 19.63
C ASP A 181 -11.19 -9.46 20.26
N ALA A 182 -10.79 -10.44 19.45
CA ALA A 182 -10.10 -11.63 19.94
C ALA A 182 -8.71 -11.30 20.52
N VAL A 183 -7.90 -10.49 19.82
CA VAL A 183 -6.55 -10.16 20.31
C VAL A 183 -6.59 -9.25 21.52
N HIS A 184 -7.53 -8.31 21.59
CA HIS A 184 -7.73 -7.45 22.76
C HIS A 184 -8.18 -8.27 23.98
N ALA A 185 -9.03 -9.27 23.79
CA ALA A 185 -9.47 -10.17 24.89
C ALA A 185 -8.31 -10.95 25.54
N VAL A 186 -7.22 -11.18 24.82
CA VAL A 186 -6.00 -11.80 25.37
C VAL A 186 -4.90 -10.79 25.75
N GLY A 187 -5.21 -9.49 25.66
CA GLY A 187 -4.30 -8.40 26.03
C GLY A 187 -3.28 -8.01 24.94
N GLY A 188 -3.43 -8.49 23.72
CA GLY A 188 -2.55 -8.18 22.58
C GLY A 188 -2.93 -6.89 21.85
N MET A 189 -2.34 -6.69 20.66
CA MET A 189 -2.60 -5.57 19.73
C MET A 189 -2.84 -6.07 18.32
N PHE A 190 -3.61 -5.29 17.54
CA PHE A 190 -3.86 -5.54 16.12
C PHE A 190 -3.13 -4.54 15.22
N VAL A 191 -2.23 -5.05 14.37
CA VAL A 191 -1.47 -4.31 13.36
C VAL A 191 -2.02 -4.61 11.97
N LEU A 192 -2.42 -3.57 11.25
CA LEU A 192 -3.00 -3.67 9.92
C LEU A 192 -2.11 -3.00 8.86
N ASP A 193 -1.69 -3.75 7.84
CA ASP A 193 -1.01 -3.22 6.67
C ASP A 193 -2.02 -2.71 5.65
N CYS A 194 -2.15 -1.39 5.57
CA CYS A 194 -2.99 -0.65 4.63
C CYS A 194 -2.21 -0.03 3.47
N ILE A 195 -0.96 -0.44 3.22
CA ILE A 195 -0.13 0.14 2.14
C ILE A 195 -0.85 0.05 0.80
N ALA A 196 -1.55 -1.04 0.54
CA ALA A 196 -2.23 -1.30 -0.73
C ALA A 196 -3.76 -1.11 -0.68
N SER A 197 -4.29 -0.50 0.36
CA SER A 197 -5.74 -0.30 0.53
C SER A 197 -6.37 0.63 -0.51
N GLY A 198 -5.56 1.40 -1.24
CA GLY A 198 -6.10 2.40 -2.16
C GLY A 198 -6.87 3.46 -1.39
N ALA A 199 -8.04 3.82 -1.89
CA ALA A 199 -8.95 4.75 -1.24
C ALA A 199 -9.98 4.05 -0.32
N MET A 200 -9.74 2.78 0.03
CA MET A 200 -10.54 2.06 1.02
C MET A 200 -10.03 2.40 2.41
N TRP A 201 -10.43 3.58 2.89
CA TRP A 201 -10.03 4.11 4.18
C TRP A 201 -10.59 3.24 5.30
N VAL A 202 -9.73 2.82 6.24
CA VAL A 202 -10.11 2.02 7.41
C VAL A 202 -10.35 2.95 8.59
N ASP A 203 -11.51 2.88 9.19
CA ASP A 203 -11.77 3.48 10.49
C ASP A 203 -11.12 2.63 11.58
N MET A 204 -10.02 3.14 12.17
CA MET A 204 -9.27 2.39 13.19
C MET A 204 -10.09 2.11 14.45
N VAL A 205 -11.00 3.02 14.81
CA VAL A 205 -11.85 2.87 16.00
C VAL A 205 -12.93 1.81 15.77
N GLU A 206 -13.65 1.90 14.65
CA GLU A 206 -14.70 0.94 14.31
C GLU A 206 -14.15 -0.47 14.07
N CYS A 207 -12.99 -0.59 13.41
CA CYS A 207 -12.35 -1.88 13.13
C CYS A 207 -11.49 -2.40 14.29
N GLY A 208 -11.24 -1.60 15.34
CA GLY A 208 -10.41 -1.96 16.48
C GLY A 208 -8.92 -2.10 16.16
N VAL A 209 -8.43 -1.37 15.16
CA VAL A 209 -7.01 -1.42 14.72
C VAL A 209 -6.15 -0.57 15.64
N ASP A 210 -5.06 -1.13 16.17
CA ASP A 210 -4.14 -0.40 17.05
C ASP A 210 -3.01 0.29 16.31
N VAL A 211 -2.47 -0.37 15.30
CA VAL A 211 -1.42 0.19 14.44
C VAL A 211 -1.80 -0.03 12.98
N LEU A 212 -1.85 1.05 12.21
CA LEU A 212 -2.13 1.01 10.78
C LEU A 212 -0.93 1.54 10.02
N VAL A 213 -0.45 0.77 9.02
CA VAL A 213 0.68 1.18 8.16
C VAL A 213 0.16 1.51 6.78
N SER A 214 0.49 2.70 6.26
CA SER A 214 0.15 3.15 4.91
C SER A 214 1.37 3.73 4.20
N ALA A 215 1.24 4.05 2.91
CA ALA A 215 2.31 4.66 2.12
C ALA A 215 1.75 5.57 1.00
N PRO A 216 2.53 6.58 0.55
CA PRO A 216 2.04 7.61 -0.37
C PRO A 216 1.65 7.14 -1.76
N GLN A 217 2.37 6.16 -2.34
CA GLN A 217 2.35 5.83 -3.77
C GLN A 217 1.16 4.95 -4.23
N LYS A 218 0.22 4.68 -3.36
CA LYS A 218 -1.00 3.90 -3.66
C LYS A 218 -2.22 4.82 -3.58
N GLY A 219 -3.02 4.69 -2.54
CA GLY A 219 -4.25 5.46 -2.37
C GLY A 219 -4.07 6.98 -2.34
N TRP A 220 -2.95 7.46 -1.85
CA TRP A 220 -2.67 8.89 -1.75
C TRP A 220 -2.15 9.55 -3.03
N SER A 221 -1.86 8.79 -4.09
CA SER A 221 -1.34 9.32 -5.37
C SER A 221 -0.02 10.11 -5.26
N GLY A 222 0.71 9.94 -4.16
CA GLY A 222 1.99 10.61 -3.91
C GLY A 222 3.20 9.81 -4.38
N SER A 223 4.36 10.43 -4.39
CA SER A 223 5.64 9.72 -4.60
C SER A 223 6.04 8.96 -3.34
N PRO A 224 6.67 7.78 -3.45
CA PRO A 224 7.16 7.05 -2.29
C PRO A 224 8.29 7.85 -1.61
N CYS A 225 8.10 8.21 -0.35
CA CYS A 225 9.09 8.97 0.42
C CYS A 225 9.10 8.62 1.91
N CYS A 226 8.05 8.01 2.40
CA CYS A 226 7.91 7.62 3.80
C CYS A 226 6.94 6.45 3.96
N ALA A 227 6.94 5.85 5.14
CA ALA A 227 5.77 5.16 5.67
C ALA A 227 4.96 6.14 6.50
N MET A 228 3.65 5.94 6.52
CA MET A 228 2.69 6.62 7.38
C MET A 228 2.16 5.57 8.36
N VAL A 229 2.45 5.75 9.64
CA VAL A 229 2.06 4.83 10.71
C VAL A 229 1.09 5.55 11.64
N MET A 230 -0.14 5.08 11.70
CA MET A 230 -1.19 5.60 12.58
C MET A 230 -1.29 4.71 13.81
N LEU A 231 -1.46 5.34 14.98
CA LEU A 231 -1.54 4.65 16.27
C LEU A 231 -2.90 4.95 16.94
N SER A 232 -3.51 3.90 17.52
CA SER A 232 -4.62 4.03 18.45
C SER A 232 -4.15 4.60 19.80
N GLU A 233 -5.06 4.91 20.72
CA GLU A 233 -4.71 5.31 22.09
C GLU A 233 -3.92 4.20 22.80
N LEU A 234 -4.30 2.92 22.58
CA LEU A 234 -3.59 1.78 23.16
C LEU A 234 -2.15 1.70 22.66
N ALA A 235 -1.95 1.76 21.33
CA ALA A 235 -0.60 1.69 20.75
C ALA A 235 0.25 2.90 21.13
N ARG A 236 -0.35 4.11 21.18
CA ARG A 236 0.32 5.34 21.62
C ARG A 236 0.82 5.23 23.07
N THR A 237 0.04 4.63 23.93
CA THR A 237 0.44 4.41 25.33
C THR A 237 1.52 3.33 25.44
N ARG A 238 1.36 2.22 24.71
CA ARG A 238 2.30 1.10 24.78
C ARG A 238 3.68 1.44 24.22
N ILE A 239 3.79 2.35 23.26
CA ILE A 239 5.09 2.70 22.65
C ILE A 239 6.08 3.23 23.71
N ASP A 240 5.61 3.85 24.77
CA ASP A 240 6.44 4.41 25.84
C ASP A 240 7.11 3.31 26.70
N SER A 241 6.50 2.13 26.76
CA SER A 241 7.01 0.95 27.47
C SER A 241 7.81 -0.03 26.59
N THR A 242 8.00 0.29 25.32
CA THR A 242 8.71 -0.55 24.35
C THR A 242 10.01 0.10 23.88
N THR A 243 10.92 -0.69 23.34
CA THR A 243 12.19 -0.22 22.79
C THR A 243 12.39 -0.79 21.40
N SER A 244 12.66 0.09 20.43
CA SER A 244 13.00 -0.33 19.07
C SER A 244 14.39 -0.95 19.02
N SER A 245 14.56 -2.02 18.23
CA SER A 245 15.87 -2.59 17.90
C SER A 245 16.52 -1.94 16.67
N SER A 246 16.02 -0.78 16.22
CA SER A 246 16.60 -0.02 15.12
C SER A 246 16.75 1.45 15.49
N PHE A 247 17.89 2.06 15.13
CA PHE A 247 18.05 3.51 15.25
C PHE A 247 17.22 4.27 14.20
N ALA A 248 17.42 3.96 12.91
CA ALA A 248 16.79 4.71 11.82
C ALA A 248 15.26 4.50 11.73
N CYS A 249 14.78 3.32 12.12
CA CYS A 249 13.36 2.96 12.13
C CYS A 249 12.76 2.99 13.56
N ASP A 250 13.33 3.74 14.49
CA ASP A 250 12.76 3.89 15.85
C ASP A 250 11.44 4.67 15.77
N LEU A 251 10.33 3.93 15.86
CA LEU A 251 8.98 4.50 15.72
C LEU A 251 8.66 5.51 16.83
N ARG A 252 9.16 5.25 18.06
CA ARG A 252 8.98 6.18 19.19
C ARG A 252 9.70 7.50 18.92
N LYS A 253 10.92 7.46 18.36
CA LYS A 253 11.65 8.68 17.98
C LYS A 253 10.92 9.47 16.91
N TRP A 254 10.47 8.81 15.85
CA TRP A 254 9.68 9.47 14.80
C TRP A 254 8.35 10.03 15.31
N MET A 255 7.71 9.35 16.27
CA MET A 255 6.53 9.88 16.94
C MET A 255 6.84 11.18 17.69
N GLN A 256 7.94 11.24 18.45
CA GLN A 256 8.39 12.45 19.14
C GLN A 256 8.67 13.60 18.16
N ILE A 257 9.20 13.31 16.98
CA ILE A 257 9.36 14.30 15.90
C ILE A 257 7.99 14.87 15.48
N MET A 258 7.01 14.01 15.24
CA MET A 258 5.65 14.45 14.85
C MET A 258 5.00 15.29 15.95
N GLU A 259 5.09 14.85 17.20
CA GLU A 259 4.55 15.60 18.36
C GLU A 259 5.20 16.98 18.50
N ALA A 260 6.50 17.10 18.23
CA ALA A 260 7.19 18.40 18.23
C ALA A 260 6.62 19.35 17.16
N TYR A 261 6.35 18.85 15.93
CA TYR A 261 5.70 19.64 14.89
C TYR A 261 4.26 20.02 15.26
N GLU A 262 3.50 19.10 15.82
CA GLU A 262 2.12 19.33 16.27
C GLU A 262 2.06 20.41 17.38
N ALA A 263 3.06 20.46 18.25
CA ALA A 263 3.20 21.47 19.29
C ALA A 263 3.70 22.83 18.77
N GLY A 264 3.90 23.00 17.45
CA GLY A 264 4.32 24.27 16.86
C GLY A 264 5.84 24.51 16.88
N GLY A 265 6.62 23.45 17.12
CA GLY A 265 8.09 23.46 17.05
C GLY A 265 8.62 22.53 15.96
N HIS A 266 9.84 22.07 16.17
CA HIS A 266 10.51 21.06 15.35
C HIS A 266 11.47 20.26 16.22
N ALA A 267 11.84 19.06 15.76
CA ALA A 267 12.90 18.27 16.35
C ALA A 267 13.62 17.47 15.27
N TYR A 268 14.79 16.93 15.59
CA TYR A 268 15.64 16.19 14.67
C TYR A 268 15.98 14.80 15.25
N HIS A 269 15.87 13.78 14.43
CA HIS A 269 16.35 12.43 14.69
C HIS A 269 17.25 11.95 13.56
N ALA A 270 16.79 12.04 12.33
CA ALA A 270 17.52 11.81 11.10
C ALA A 270 16.94 12.69 10.00
N THR A 271 17.68 12.85 8.90
CA THR A 271 17.26 13.71 7.78
C THR A 271 16.01 13.18 7.11
N MET A 272 15.04 14.06 6.86
CA MET A 272 13.78 13.76 6.20
C MET A 272 13.77 14.27 4.75
N PRO A 273 13.02 13.61 3.84
CA PRO A 273 12.82 14.05 2.46
C PRO A 273 11.80 15.20 2.39
N THR A 274 12.19 16.39 2.81
CA THR A 274 11.30 17.54 3.02
C THR A 274 10.52 17.96 1.77
N ASP A 275 11.17 17.96 0.60
CA ASP A 275 10.51 18.32 -0.67
C ASP A 275 9.45 17.29 -1.06
N ALA A 276 9.76 16.00 -0.90
CA ALA A 276 8.81 14.94 -1.21
C ALA A 276 7.62 14.92 -0.22
N LEU A 277 7.85 15.24 1.05
CA LEU A 277 6.78 15.40 2.06
C LEU A 277 5.92 16.62 1.76
N THR A 278 6.51 17.73 1.30
CA THR A 278 5.75 18.91 0.84
C THR A 278 4.82 18.52 -0.32
N ARG A 279 5.34 17.79 -1.30
CA ARG A 279 4.54 17.29 -2.41
C ARG A 279 3.45 16.30 -1.95
N LEU A 280 3.76 15.44 -0.99
CA LEU A 280 2.78 14.54 -0.39
C LEU A 280 1.61 15.32 0.24
N ARG A 281 1.91 16.37 1.05
CA ARG A 281 0.86 17.23 1.61
C ARG A 281 -0.06 17.79 0.53
N GLU A 282 0.47 18.28 -0.60
CA GLU A 282 -0.33 18.83 -1.69
C GLU A 282 -1.34 17.83 -2.24
N VAL A 283 -0.92 16.60 -2.54
CA VAL A 283 -1.83 15.57 -3.06
C VAL A 283 -2.81 15.06 -2.00
N MET A 284 -2.41 15.04 -0.73
CA MET A 284 -3.33 14.72 0.37
C MET A 284 -4.41 15.79 0.55
N GLN A 285 -4.05 17.06 0.45
CA GLN A 285 -5.01 18.18 0.46
C GLN A 285 -5.94 18.16 -0.76
N GLU A 286 -5.43 17.78 -1.94
CA GLU A 286 -6.24 17.56 -3.13
C GLU A 286 -7.28 16.46 -2.88
N THR A 287 -6.87 15.31 -2.36
CA THR A 287 -7.76 14.20 -1.99
C THR A 287 -8.83 14.62 -0.98
N ARG A 288 -8.42 15.36 0.07
CA ARG A 288 -9.34 15.89 1.09
C ARG A 288 -10.37 16.84 0.49
N ARG A 289 -9.95 17.78 -0.37
CA ARG A 289 -10.87 18.71 -1.07
C ARG A 289 -11.84 18.00 -2.00
N TYR A 290 -11.40 16.93 -2.64
CA TYR A 290 -12.25 16.09 -3.47
C TYR A 290 -13.27 15.29 -2.66
N GLY A 291 -12.91 14.89 -1.45
CA GLY A 291 -13.75 14.24 -0.47
C GLY A 291 -13.46 12.73 -0.33
N PHE A 292 -13.05 12.29 0.85
CA PHE A 292 -12.66 10.90 1.14
C PHE A 292 -13.78 9.88 0.83
N ALA A 293 -15.02 10.19 1.19
CA ALA A 293 -16.17 9.32 0.89
C ALA A 293 -16.39 9.17 -0.61
N LYS A 294 -16.23 10.24 -1.37
CA LYS A 294 -16.37 10.23 -2.84
C LYS A 294 -15.27 9.39 -3.48
N VAL A 295 -14.01 9.59 -3.08
CA VAL A 295 -12.85 8.81 -3.58
C VAL A 295 -13.04 7.32 -3.29
N ARG A 296 -13.53 6.96 -2.09
CA ARG A 296 -13.85 5.58 -1.72
C ARG A 296 -14.92 4.97 -2.63
N ALA A 297 -16.02 5.70 -2.86
CA ALA A 297 -17.09 5.24 -3.74
C ALA A 297 -16.63 5.03 -5.18
N GLU A 298 -15.81 5.94 -5.69
CA GLU A 298 -15.23 5.86 -7.04
C GLU A 298 -14.22 4.70 -7.15
N GLN A 299 -13.43 4.44 -6.09
CA GLN A 299 -12.54 3.27 -6.06
C GLN A 299 -13.34 1.95 -6.14
N GLN A 300 -14.45 1.86 -5.39
CA GLN A 300 -15.33 0.70 -5.47
C GLN A 300 -15.92 0.54 -6.88
N LEU A 301 -16.49 1.60 -7.43
CA LEU A 301 -17.10 1.61 -8.77
C LEU A 301 -16.10 1.21 -9.86
N LEU A 302 -14.88 1.73 -9.81
CA LEU A 302 -13.83 1.37 -10.76
C LEU A 302 -13.45 -0.11 -10.65
N GLY A 303 -13.28 -0.62 -9.42
CA GLY A 303 -13.02 -2.03 -9.16
C GLY A 303 -14.10 -2.94 -9.73
N ASP A 304 -15.37 -2.61 -9.48
CA ASP A 304 -16.53 -3.39 -9.94
C ASP A 304 -16.62 -3.41 -11.48
N LYS A 305 -16.45 -2.26 -12.16
CA LYS A 305 -16.42 -2.20 -13.61
C LYS A 305 -15.30 -3.02 -14.23
N VAL A 306 -14.09 -2.98 -13.66
CA VAL A 306 -12.95 -3.78 -14.16
C VAL A 306 -13.18 -5.27 -13.94
N ARG A 307 -13.75 -5.69 -12.80
CA ARG A 307 -14.11 -7.09 -12.55
C ARG A 307 -15.18 -7.58 -13.51
N ALA A 308 -16.22 -6.79 -13.74
CA ALA A 308 -17.25 -7.12 -14.73
C ALA A 308 -16.66 -7.29 -16.14
N LEU A 309 -15.70 -6.43 -16.52
CA LEU A 309 -14.99 -6.52 -17.79
C LEU A 309 -14.20 -7.84 -17.92
N PHE A 310 -13.61 -8.32 -16.83
CA PHE A 310 -12.87 -9.59 -16.79
C PHE A 310 -13.80 -10.80 -16.80
N GLN A 311 -14.88 -10.76 -16.00
CA GLN A 311 -15.90 -11.81 -15.96
C GLN A 311 -16.54 -12.03 -17.33
N ALA A 312 -16.88 -10.96 -18.06
CA ALA A 312 -17.44 -11.03 -19.42
C ALA A 312 -16.48 -11.74 -20.42
N ARG A 313 -15.20 -11.89 -20.09
CA ARG A 313 -14.19 -12.59 -20.88
C ARG A 313 -13.84 -13.98 -20.33
N GLY A 314 -14.51 -14.43 -19.28
CA GLY A 314 -14.20 -15.70 -18.62
C GLY A 314 -12.84 -15.72 -17.91
N ILE A 315 -12.27 -14.54 -17.57
CA ILE A 315 -10.97 -14.43 -16.88
C ILE A 315 -11.19 -14.68 -15.38
N PRO A 316 -10.64 -15.78 -14.80
CA PRO A 316 -10.92 -16.15 -13.42
C PRO A 316 -10.16 -15.26 -12.42
N SER A 317 -10.87 -14.85 -11.36
CA SER A 317 -10.31 -14.07 -10.26
C SER A 317 -9.52 -14.95 -9.30
N VAL A 318 -8.40 -14.43 -8.77
CA VAL A 318 -7.64 -15.08 -7.70
C VAL A 318 -8.31 -14.89 -6.35
N ALA A 319 -8.89 -13.73 -6.08
CA ALA A 319 -9.63 -13.49 -4.84
C ALA A 319 -11.04 -14.09 -4.91
N ALA A 320 -11.43 -14.79 -3.86
CA ALA A 320 -12.77 -15.35 -3.71
C ALA A 320 -13.84 -14.25 -3.58
N PRO A 321 -15.09 -14.54 -3.99
CA PRO A 321 -16.22 -13.63 -3.75
C PRO A 321 -16.30 -13.22 -2.27
N GLY A 322 -16.61 -11.95 -2.01
CA GLY A 322 -16.63 -11.37 -0.66
C GLY A 322 -15.28 -10.84 -0.16
N PHE A 323 -14.17 -11.24 -0.81
CA PHE A 323 -12.82 -10.78 -0.46
C PHE A 323 -12.11 -10.03 -1.60
N GLN A 324 -12.83 -9.56 -2.58
CA GLN A 324 -12.27 -8.95 -3.79
C GLN A 324 -11.95 -7.46 -3.57
N ALA A 325 -10.65 -7.09 -3.60
CA ALA A 325 -10.20 -5.71 -3.41
C ALA A 325 -10.56 -4.83 -4.62
N PRO A 326 -11.13 -3.63 -4.43
CA PRO A 326 -11.47 -2.75 -5.55
C PRO A 326 -10.26 -1.99 -6.11
N GLY A 327 -9.17 -1.85 -5.35
CA GLY A 327 -7.96 -1.11 -5.75
C GLY A 327 -6.97 -1.94 -6.56
N VAL A 328 -7.10 -3.27 -6.56
CA VAL A 328 -6.24 -4.17 -7.34
C VAL A 328 -7.02 -5.40 -7.77
N VAL A 329 -6.97 -5.71 -9.05
CA VAL A 329 -7.60 -6.91 -9.62
C VAL A 329 -6.50 -7.88 -10.04
N VAL A 330 -6.57 -9.10 -9.51
CA VAL A 330 -5.62 -10.18 -9.81
C VAL A 330 -6.39 -11.34 -10.42
N SER A 331 -5.89 -11.84 -11.54
CA SER A 331 -6.53 -12.90 -12.31
C SER A 331 -5.54 -13.94 -12.75
N TYR A 332 -6.01 -15.16 -12.91
CA TYR A 332 -5.24 -16.26 -13.47
C TYR A 332 -5.00 -16.06 -14.96
N THR A 333 -3.91 -16.63 -15.47
CA THR A 333 -3.60 -16.68 -16.90
C THR A 333 -2.69 -17.85 -17.20
N GLU A 334 -2.88 -18.48 -18.36
CA GLU A 334 -1.95 -19.48 -18.90
C GLU A 334 -0.97 -18.86 -19.91
N ASP A 335 -1.19 -17.61 -20.29
CA ASP A 335 -0.36 -16.90 -21.26
C ASP A 335 0.85 -16.24 -20.58
N PRO A 336 2.09 -16.66 -20.87
CA PRO A 336 3.30 -16.12 -20.23
C PRO A 336 3.56 -14.64 -20.56
N ASP A 337 3.09 -14.15 -21.70
CA ASP A 337 3.25 -12.76 -22.10
C ASP A 337 2.21 -11.83 -21.43
N ILE A 338 1.07 -12.37 -21.01
CA ILE A 338 0.12 -11.69 -20.12
C ILE A 338 0.68 -11.72 -18.69
N GLN A 339 1.15 -12.88 -18.22
CA GLN A 339 1.76 -13.03 -16.90
C GLN A 339 2.92 -12.04 -16.68
N SER A 340 3.80 -11.89 -17.68
CA SER A 340 4.94 -10.97 -17.62
C SER A 340 4.59 -9.51 -17.96
N SER A 341 3.32 -9.19 -18.22
CA SER A 341 2.83 -7.88 -18.66
C SER A 341 3.25 -7.42 -20.07
N LYS A 342 3.97 -8.21 -20.84
CA LYS A 342 4.47 -7.84 -22.18
C LYS A 342 3.35 -7.47 -23.14
N LYS A 343 2.26 -8.25 -23.19
CA LYS A 343 1.12 -7.97 -24.07
C LYS A 343 0.44 -6.65 -23.71
N PHE A 344 0.25 -6.36 -22.42
CA PHE A 344 -0.29 -5.07 -21.98
C PHE A 344 0.63 -3.90 -22.32
N LEU A 345 1.94 -4.08 -22.12
CA LEU A 345 2.94 -3.07 -22.47
C LEU A 345 2.91 -2.76 -23.96
N GLY A 346 2.74 -3.77 -24.82
CA GLY A 346 2.55 -3.61 -26.26
C GLY A 346 1.28 -2.84 -26.66
N GLN A 347 0.33 -2.67 -25.73
CA GLN A 347 -0.87 -1.83 -25.88
C GLN A 347 -0.74 -0.48 -25.14
N GLY A 348 0.45 -0.12 -24.67
CA GLY A 348 0.71 1.12 -23.94
C GLY A 348 0.21 1.11 -22.48
N LEU A 349 -0.08 -0.06 -21.91
CA LEU A 349 -0.52 -0.19 -20.53
C LEU A 349 0.55 -0.81 -19.64
N GLN A 350 0.96 -0.09 -18.61
CA GLN A 350 1.84 -0.61 -17.56
C GLN A 350 1.00 -1.38 -16.53
N THR A 351 1.01 -2.71 -16.61
CA THR A 351 0.43 -3.61 -15.60
C THR A 351 1.52 -4.23 -14.73
N ALA A 352 1.17 -5.12 -13.83
CA ALA A 352 2.14 -5.80 -12.98
C ALA A 352 2.12 -7.32 -13.21
N ALA A 353 3.29 -7.92 -13.30
CA ALA A 353 3.44 -9.37 -13.36
C ALA A 353 2.86 -10.05 -12.11
N GLY A 354 2.39 -11.28 -12.26
CA GLY A 354 2.01 -12.12 -11.14
C GLY A 354 3.22 -12.44 -10.25
N VAL A 355 2.94 -12.68 -8.99
CA VAL A 355 3.93 -13.11 -7.98
C VAL A 355 3.37 -14.27 -7.18
N PRO A 356 4.20 -15.13 -6.58
CA PRO A 356 3.71 -16.20 -5.71
C PRO A 356 2.97 -15.62 -4.49
N LEU A 357 2.18 -16.44 -3.81
CA LEU A 357 1.48 -16.05 -2.58
C LEU A 357 2.27 -16.42 -1.32
N GLN A 358 3.03 -17.50 -1.35
CA GLN A 358 3.60 -18.16 -0.17
C GLN A 358 2.51 -18.74 0.76
N CYS A 359 1.43 -19.24 0.13
CA CYS A 359 0.26 -19.85 0.73
C CYS A 359 0.01 -21.26 0.19
N ASP A 360 1.08 -21.98 -0.15
CA ASP A 360 1.07 -23.37 -0.66
C ASP A 360 0.29 -23.52 -2.00
N GLU A 361 0.34 -22.50 -2.86
CA GLU A 361 -0.41 -22.39 -4.10
C GLU A 361 0.00 -23.37 -5.21
N GLY A 362 1.20 -23.91 -5.11
CA GLY A 362 1.77 -24.82 -6.10
C GLY A 362 2.48 -24.12 -7.27
N PRO A 363 3.25 -24.88 -8.10
CA PRO A 363 4.10 -24.33 -9.16
C PRO A 363 3.32 -23.76 -10.36
N ASP A 364 2.07 -24.17 -10.55
CA ASP A 364 1.21 -23.75 -11.68
C ASP A 364 0.43 -22.47 -11.40
N PHE A 365 0.73 -21.79 -10.29
CA PHE A 365 0.11 -20.53 -9.96
C PHE A 365 0.65 -19.40 -10.83
N LYS A 366 -0.08 -19.08 -11.91
CA LYS A 366 0.26 -18.04 -12.88
C LYS A 366 -0.82 -16.96 -12.91
N THR A 367 -0.44 -15.73 -12.68
CA THR A 367 -1.37 -14.61 -12.53
C THR A 367 -0.82 -13.35 -13.17
N PHE A 368 -1.68 -12.35 -13.34
CA PHE A 368 -1.32 -10.97 -13.65
C PHE A 368 -2.15 -10.01 -12.78
N ARG A 369 -1.66 -8.78 -12.63
CA ARG A 369 -2.24 -7.81 -11.70
C ARG A 369 -2.52 -6.47 -12.38
N VAL A 370 -3.72 -5.92 -12.17
CA VAL A 370 -4.09 -4.59 -12.62
C VAL A 370 -4.32 -3.69 -11.41
N GLY A 371 -3.48 -2.66 -11.27
CA GLY A 371 -3.59 -1.66 -10.20
C GLY A 371 -4.50 -0.51 -10.62
N LEU A 372 -5.44 -0.17 -9.76
CA LEU A 372 -6.48 0.85 -9.99
C LEU A 372 -6.32 2.04 -9.04
N PHE A 373 -5.11 2.24 -8.51
CA PHE A 373 -4.78 3.35 -7.61
C PHE A 373 -4.61 4.67 -8.36
N GLY A 374 -4.86 5.75 -7.66
CA GLY A 374 -4.55 7.10 -8.08
C GLY A 374 -5.78 7.92 -8.48
N LEU A 375 -5.83 9.17 -8.02
CA LEU A 375 -6.94 10.10 -8.23
C LEU A 375 -7.28 10.29 -9.71
N GLU A 376 -6.28 10.29 -10.60
CA GLU A 376 -6.48 10.46 -12.03
C GLU A 376 -7.36 9.36 -12.64
N LYS A 377 -7.22 8.11 -12.17
CA LYS A 377 -8.08 6.99 -12.59
C LYS A 377 -9.49 7.11 -12.01
N LEU A 378 -9.58 7.53 -10.75
CA LEU A 378 -10.85 7.65 -10.04
C LEU A 378 -11.69 8.80 -10.57
N HIS A 379 -11.09 9.95 -10.91
CA HIS A 379 -11.77 11.06 -11.53
C HIS A 379 -12.27 10.75 -12.96
N ASN A 380 -11.70 9.74 -13.62
CA ASN A 380 -11.95 9.43 -15.04
C ASN A 380 -12.22 7.93 -15.23
N ILE A 381 -13.19 7.37 -14.50
CA ILE A 381 -13.48 5.95 -14.48
C ILE A 381 -13.76 5.38 -15.86
N ASP A 382 -14.64 6.03 -16.63
CA ASP A 382 -15.03 5.53 -17.95
C ASP A 382 -13.85 5.54 -18.95
N ARG A 383 -13.01 6.59 -18.91
CA ARG A 383 -11.76 6.63 -19.67
C ARG A 383 -10.81 5.50 -19.23
N THR A 384 -10.64 5.28 -17.92
CA THR A 384 -9.76 4.26 -17.38
C THR A 384 -10.21 2.85 -17.79
N VAL A 385 -11.51 2.57 -17.68
CA VAL A 385 -12.11 1.29 -18.10
C VAL A 385 -12.01 1.12 -19.61
N GLY A 386 -12.31 2.18 -20.39
CA GLY A 386 -12.24 2.16 -21.84
C GLY A 386 -10.85 1.87 -22.39
N HIS A 387 -9.79 2.42 -21.80
CA HIS A 387 -8.40 2.09 -22.17
C HIS A 387 -8.08 0.61 -21.89
N LEU A 388 -8.47 0.09 -20.73
CA LEU A 388 -8.27 -1.31 -20.40
C LEU A 388 -9.08 -2.22 -21.33
N GLN A 389 -10.33 -1.89 -21.60
CA GLN A 389 -11.19 -2.64 -22.52
C GLN A 389 -10.57 -2.73 -23.92
N ALA A 390 -10.15 -1.59 -24.49
CA ALA A 390 -9.53 -1.54 -25.81
C ALA A 390 -8.24 -2.39 -25.91
N ALA A 391 -7.46 -2.46 -24.83
CA ALA A 391 -6.31 -3.35 -24.76
C ALA A 391 -6.72 -4.83 -24.69
N LEU A 392 -7.69 -5.16 -23.84
CA LEU A 392 -8.20 -6.53 -23.69
C LEU A 392 -8.83 -7.06 -24.98
N ASP A 393 -9.55 -6.24 -25.72
CA ASP A 393 -10.16 -6.63 -27.02
C ASP A 393 -9.11 -7.09 -28.04
N ARG A 394 -7.87 -6.60 -27.92
CA ARG A 394 -6.75 -6.98 -28.80
C ARG A 394 -5.95 -8.18 -28.28
N ILE A 395 -5.78 -8.30 -26.98
CA ILE A 395 -4.89 -9.32 -26.38
C ILE A 395 -5.62 -10.51 -25.78
N MET A 396 -6.89 -10.32 -25.39
CA MET A 396 -7.78 -11.33 -24.80
C MET A 396 -9.21 -11.07 -25.28
N PRO A 397 -9.53 -11.24 -26.57
CA PRO A 397 -10.87 -10.96 -27.08
C PRO A 397 -11.93 -11.79 -26.36
N ALA A 398 -13.11 -11.20 -26.14
CA ALA A 398 -14.24 -11.92 -25.55
C ALA A 398 -14.55 -13.16 -26.42
N GLN A 399 -14.80 -14.29 -25.78
CA GLN A 399 -15.26 -15.49 -26.49
C GLN A 399 -16.61 -15.15 -27.15
N ALA A 400 -16.75 -15.46 -28.44
CA ALA A 400 -18.04 -15.34 -29.12
C ALA A 400 -19.06 -16.22 -28.37
N ALA A 401 -20.21 -15.65 -28.04
CA ALA A 401 -21.30 -16.44 -27.49
C ALA A 401 -21.55 -17.66 -28.42
N PRO A 402 -21.71 -18.88 -27.88
CA PRO A 402 -22.00 -20.03 -28.72
C PRO A 402 -23.23 -19.70 -29.56
N SER A 403 -23.06 -19.78 -30.89
CA SER A 403 -24.17 -19.56 -31.83
C SER A 403 -25.33 -20.43 -31.41
N ALA A 404 -26.50 -19.81 -31.18
CA ALA A 404 -27.71 -20.53 -30.88
C ALA A 404 -27.88 -21.62 -31.97
N VAL A 405 -27.85 -22.89 -31.56
CA VAL A 405 -28.12 -24.02 -32.45
C VAL A 405 -29.50 -23.79 -33.03
N GLN A 406 -29.59 -23.54 -34.34
CA GLN A 406 -30.85 -23.50 -35.05
C GLN A 406 -31.56 -24.84 -34.81
N PRO A 407 -32.84 -24.86 -34.36
CA PRO A 407 -33.57 -26.10 -34.27
C PRO A 407 -33.65 -26.74 -35.66
N ALA A 408 -33.22 -28.01 -35.72
CA ALA A 408 -33.32 -28.79 -36.94
C ALA A 408 -34.77 -28.78 -37.45
N ALA A 409 -34.92 -28.38 -38.72
CA ALA A 409 -36.22 -28.47 -39.41
C ALA A 409 -36.70 -29.92 -39.39
N GLN A 410 -37.89 -30.16 -38.85
CA GLN A 410 -38.56 -31.45 -38.95
C GLN A 410 -38.87 -31.74 -40.44
N PRO A 411 -38.55 -32.90 -40.94
CA PRO A 411 -39.02 -33.30 -42.25
C PRO A 411 -40.51 -33.57 -42.26
N ALA A 412 -41.19 -33.16 -43.35
CA ALA A 412 -42.62 -33.31 -43.61
C ALA A 412 -43.05 -34.76 -43.85
#